data_130215adc9b2bbd962e8acbd4bf79995
#
_entry.id   130215adc9b2bbd962e8acbd4bf79995
#
_cell.length_a   1.000
_cell.length_b   1.000
_cell.length_c   1.000
_cell.angle_alpha   90.00
_cell.angle_beta   90.00
_cell.angle_gamma   90.00
#
_symmetry.space_group_name_H-M   'P 1'
#
loop_
_entity.id
_entity.type
_entity.pdbx_description
1 polymer ?
#
loop_
_entity_poly.entity_id
_entity_poly.type
_entity_poly.pdbx_seq_one_letter_code
_entity_poly.pdbx_strand_id
1 'polypeptide(L)'
;MASYKKKLVKLSFTGALHIGAGKNDNYDHSEEIIHSDTIKSALYATYRQVYPELSQKDDGEPFFASFRVSSAFPYFGNELFFPKPLAGFIPTFSDIPAENKSEIAKKSKKIQYVGFDLFNNWVNGIQPNVQQNHLDSSGKFLFSQPHEKNVKVLTRNVQQRVYIPPQGSDAMNTQPYFIERLFFGKEAGLYFLLDCPDSEMLSRIQVCLHVLGDIGFG
;
A
#
# COMPACT_ATOMS: atom_id res chain seq x y z
N MET A 1 -22.45 0.11 -24.78
CA MET A 1 -21.26 0.53 -24.03
C MET A 1 -21.26 -0.20 -22.70
N ALA A 2 -20.24 -1.03 -22.43
CA ALA A 2 -20.14 -1.71 -21.14
C ALA A 2 -19.94 -0.67 -20.04
N SER A 3 -20.84 -0.66 -19.05
CA SER A 3 -20.74 0.23 -17.89
C SER A 3 -19.62 -0.34 -16.99
N TYR A 4 -18.43 0.24 -17.07
CA TYR A 4 -17.33 -0.12 -16.16
C TYR A 4 -17.71 0.20 -14.72
N LYS A 5 -17.83 -0.84 -13.89
CA LYS A 5 -18.11 -0.68 -12.47
C LYS A 5 -16.79 -0.55 -11.71
N LYS A 6 -16.30 0.68 -11.57
CA LYS A 6 -15.14 0.97 -10.71
C LYS A 6 -15.51 0.77 -9.26
N LYS A 7 -14.69 0.03 -8.54
CA LYS A 7 -14.80 -0.22 -7.10
C LYS A 7 -13.56 0.26 -6.39
N LEU A 8 -13.76 0.87 -5.24
CA LEU A 8 -12.71 1.13 -4.26
C LEU A 8 -12.69 -0.05 -3.29
N VAL A 9 -11.57 -0.75 -3.20
CA VAL A 9 -11.36 -1.86 -2.27
C VAL A 9 -10.43 -1.39 -1.17
N LYS A 10 -10.86 -1.46 0.09
CA LYS A 10 -10.03 -1.17 1.27
C LYS A 10 -9.58 -2.47 1.91
N LEU A 11 -8.28 -2.58 2.19
CA LEU A 11 -7.65 -3.67 2.92
C LEU A 11 -7.30 -3.16 4.32
N SER A 12 -7.89 -3.75 5.33
CA SER A 12 -7.55 -3.51 6.73
C SER A 12 -6.73 -4.69 7.27
N PHE A 13 -5.72 -4.39 8.07
CA PHE A 13 -4.79 -5.40 8.57
C PHE A 13 -4.91 -5.51 10.08
N THR A 14 -5.20 -6.70 10.58
CA THR A 14 -5.21 -7.01 12.03
C THR A 14 -3.83 -7.43 12.54
N GLY A 15 -2.95 -7.81 11.64
CA GLY A 15 -1.58 -8.25 11.90
C GLY A 15 -0.53 -7.41 11.19
N ALA A 16 0.69 -7.85 11.30
CA ALA A 16 1.82 -7.25 10.60
C ALA A 16 1.82 -7.64 9.13
N LEU A 17 2.14 -6.69 8.27
CA LEU A 17 2.36 -6.89 6.84
C LEU A 17 3.85 -6.81 6.53
N HIS A 18 4.34 -7.69 5.64
CA HIS A 18 5.65 -7.60 5.03
C HIS A 18 5.48 -7.70 3.51
N ILE A 19 5.99 -6.71 2.78
CA ILE A 19 5.97 -6.68 1.32
C ILE A 19 7.40 -6.62 0.85
N GLY A 20 7.89 -7.72 0.27
CA GLY A 20 9.25 -7.80 -0.24
C GLY A 20 9.49 -6.85 -1.42
N ALA A 21 10.63 -6.18 -1.43
CA ALA A 21 11.04 -5.24 -2.48
C ALA A 21 11.58 -5.93 -3.76
N GLY A 22 11.40 -7.25 -3.91
CA GLY A 22 11.79 -8.01 -5.10
C GLY A 22 13.29 -8.13 -5.37
N LYS A 23 14.16 -7.63 -4.49
CA LYS A 23 15.61 -7.73 -4.60
C LYS A 23 16.15 -8.68 -3.54
N ASN A 24 16.65 -9.83 -4.03
CA ASN A 24 17.55 -10.76 -3.32
C ASN A 24 17.39 -10.80 -1.80
N ASP A 25 16.56 -11.70 -1.30
CA ASP A 25 16.53 -12.20 0.10
C ASP A 25 16.66 -11.16 1.23
N ASN A 26 16.48 -9.88 0.96
CA ASN A 26 16.56 -8.81 1.94
C ASN A 26 15.19 -8.58 2.57
N TYR A 27 14.90 -9.32 3.63
CA TYR A 27 13.70 -9.15 4.44
C TYR A 27 13.78 -7.93 5.37
N ASP A 28 14.90 -7.25 5.42
CA ASP A 28 15.16 -6.10 6.30
C ASP A 28 14.47 -4.81 5.84
N HIS A 29 13.84 -4.82 4.67
CA HIS A 29 13.03 -3.73 4.14
C HIS A 29 11.68 -4.23 3.62
N SER A 30 10.60 -3.53 4.01
CA SER A 30 9.24 -3.76 3.52
C SER A 30 8.72 -2.53 2.77
N GLU A 31 8.16 -2.74 1.58
CA GLU A 31 7.45 -1.69 0.86
C GLU A 31 6.14 -1.32 1.56
N GLU A 32 5.71 -0.07 1.41
CA GLU A 32 4.47 0.47 2.01
C GLU A 32 3.27 0.37 1.06
N ILE A 33 3.48 -0.15 -0.14
CA ILE A 33 2.47 -0.34 -1.19
C ILE A 33 2.49 -1.77 -1.70
N ILE A 34 1.36 -2.26 -2.19
CA ILE A 34 1.31 -3.53 -2.94
C ILE A 34 1.16 -3.19 -4.41
N HIS A 35 2.09 -3.65 -5.23
CA HIS A 35 2.02 -3.42 -6.66
C HIS A 35 0.84 -4.14 -7.32
N SER A 36 0.31 -3.57 -8.40
CA SER A 36 -0.86 -4.10 -9.11
C SER A 36 -0.68 -5.52 -9.64
N ASP A 37 0.52 -5.88 -10.07
CA ASP A 37 0.89 -7.22 -10.51
C ASP A 37 0.89 -8.23 -9.34
N THR A 38 1.38 -7.83 -8.18
CA THR A 38 1.31 -8.63 -6.94
C THR A 38 -0.14 -8.89 -6.54
N ILE A 39 -1.00 -7.87 -6.60
CA ILE A 39 -2.44 -8.02 -6.32
C ILE A 39 -3.07 -9.00 -7.33
N LYS A 40 -2.80 -8.81 -8.63
CA LYS A 40 -3.32 -9.70 -9.67
C LYS A 40 -2.84 -11.13 -9.51
N SER A 41 -1.58 -11.34 -9.20
CA SER A 41 -0.98 -12.66 -8.99
C SER A 41 -1.59 -13.37 -7.77
N ALA A 42 -1.79 -12.65 -6.66
CA ALA A 42 -2.45 -13.19 -5.48
C ALA A 42 -3.91 -13.57 -5.76
N LEU A 43 -4.64 -12.70 -6.47
CA LEU A 43 -6.01 -13.00 -6.91
C LEU A 43 -6.07 -14.21 -7.83
N TYR A 44 -5.12 -14.34 -8.77
CA TYR A 44 -5.08 -15.49 -9.67
C TYR A 44 -4.75 -16.79 -8.93
N ALA A 45 -3.78 -16.78 -8.05
CA ALA A 45 -3.45 -17.93 -7.22
C ALA A 45 -4.65 -18.41 -6.41
N THR A 46 -5.39 -17.48 -5.80
CA THR A 46 -6.62 -17.79 -5.05
C THR A 46 -7.74 -18.26 -5.97
N TYR A 47 -7.90 -17.63 -7.14
CA TYR A 47 -8.90 -18.03 -8.13
C TYR A 47 -8.69 -19.47 -8.59
N ARG A 48 -7.45 -19.90 -8.81
CA ARG A 48 -7.13 -21.27 -9.15
C ARG A 48 -7.49 -22.29 -8.06
N GLN A 49 -7.40 -21.88 -6.81
CA GLN A 49 -7.78 -22.73 -5.66
C GLN A 49 -9.30 -22.82 -5.48
N VAL A 50 -10.00 -21.68 -5.65
CA VAL A 50 -11.44 -21.59 -5.43
C VAL A 50 -12.23 -22.14 -6.63
N TYR A 51 -11.73 -21.96 -7.86
CA TYR A 51 -12.40 -22.34 -9.11
C TYR A 51 -11.49 -23.22 -10.00
N PRO A 52 -11.10 -24.42 -9.53
CA PRO A 52 -10.13 -25.25 -10.25
C PRO A 52 -10.60 -25.67 -11.65
N GLU A 53 -11.91 -25.94 -11.81
CA GLU A 53 -12.46 -26.36 -13.11
C GLU A 53 -12.41 -25.25 -14.18
N LEU A 54 -12.49 -23.99 -13.77
CA LEU A 54 -12.42 -22.83 -14.68
C LEU A 54 -10.99 -22.49 -15.05
N SER A 55 -10.05 -22.79 -14.17
CA SER A 55 -8.64 -22.44 -14.31
C SER A 55 -7.78 -23.51 -14.99
N GLN A 56 -8.26 -24.76 -15.09
CA GLN A 56 -7.49 -25.86 -15.72
C GLN A 56 -7.32 -25.73 -17.23
N LYS A 57 -8.18 -24.96 -17.90
CA LYS A 57 -8.18 -24.75 -19.36
C LYS A 57 -7.51 -23.44 -19.76
N ASP A 58 -6.97 -22.71 -18.80
CA ASP A 58 -6.57 -21.33 -18.97
C ASP A 58 -5.11 -21.15 -18.54
N ASP A 59 -4.27 -20.60 -19.40
CA ASP A 59 -2.90 -20.17 -19.10
C ASP A 59 -2.85 -18.87 -18.26
N GLY A 60 -4.02 -18.36 -17.84
CA GLY A 60 -4.20 -17.15 -17.05
C GLY A 60 -4.45 -15.89 -17.87
N GLU A 61 -4.17 -15.87 -19.18
CA GLU A 61 -4.39 -14.68 -20.01
C GLU A 61 -5.83 -14.13 -19.91
N PRO A 62 -6.91 -14.93 -20.10
CA PRO A 62 -8.28 -14.43 -19.97
C PRO A 62 -8.59 -13.86 -18.60
N PHE A 63 -8.08 -14.47 -17.53
CA PHE A 63 -8.24 -13.92 -16.17
C PHE A 63 -7.59 -12.54 -16.05
N PHE A 64 -6.32 -12.42 -16.43
CA PHE A 64 -5.59 -11.14 -16.33
C PHE A 64 -6.13 -10.04 -17.23
N ALA A 65 -6.77 -10.39 -18.35
CA ALA A 65 -7.40 -9.46 -19.28
C ALA A 65 -8.80 -9.00 -18.83
N SER A 66 -9.49 -9.78 -17.96
CA SER A 66 -10.90 -9.56 -17.61
C SER A 66 -11.14 -8.35 -16.69
N PHE A 67 -10.10 -7.87 -15.98
CA PHE A 67 -10.20 -6.74 -15.06
C PHE A 67 -8.90 -5.97 -14.94
N ARG A 68 -8.99 -4.77 -14.37
CA ARG A 68 -7.84 -3.91 -14.07
C ARG A 68 -7.81 -3.58 -12.59
N VAL A 69 -6.61 -3.53 -12.02
CA VAL A 69 -6.38 -3.06 -10.64
C VAL A 69 -5.27 -2.03 -10.63
N SER A 70 -5.39 -1.05 -9.75
CA SER A 70 -4.27 -0.18 -9.41
C SER A 70 -3.34 -0.85 -8.41
N SER A 71 -2.14 -0.32 -8.21
CA SER A 71 -1.38 -0.59 -7.00
C SER A 71 -2.19 -0.17 -5.77
N ALA A 72 -1.93 -0.79 -4.62
CA ALA A 72 -2.57 -0.44 -3.37
C ALA A 72 -1.75 0.61 -2.64
N PHE A 73 -2.40 1.71 -2.27
CA PHE A 73 -1.83 2.86 -1.57
C PHE A 73 -2.42 3.00 -0.17
N PRO A 74 -1.73 3.68 0.76
CA PRO A 74 -2.24 3.88 2.11
C PRO A 74 -3.53 4.71 2.15
N TYR A 75 -4.36 4.44 3.18
CA TYR A 75 -5.47 5.30 3.58
C TYR A 75 -5.51 5.46 5.11
N PHE A 76 -6.22 6.49 5.58
CA PHE A 76 -6.56 6.67 6.99
C PHE A 76 -7.99 7.22 7.09
N GLY A 77 -8.88 6.48 7.74
CA GLY A 77 -10.31 6.82 7.77
C GLY A 77 -10.89 6.93 6.37
N ASN A 78 -11.28 8.15 6.00
CA ASN A 78 -11.77 8.47 4.65
C ASN A 78 -10.70 9.13 3.77
N GLU A 79 -9.54 9.48 4.30
CA GLU A 79 -8.44 10.07 3.53
C GLU A 79 -7.73 8.98 2.71
N LEU A 80 -7.66 9.19 1.40
CA LEU A 80 -6.91 8.35 0.46
C LEU A 80 -5.61 9.04 0.12
N PHE A 81 -4.49 8.36 0.29
CA PHE A 81 -3.18 8.91 0.00
C PHE A 81 -2.66 8.46 -1.36
N PHE A 82 -1.99 9.37 -2.03
CA PHE A 82 -1.27 9.15 -3.29
C PHE A 82 0.21 9.40 -3.08
N PRO A 83 1.08 8.78 -3.87
CA PRO A 83 2.50 9.11 -3.88
C PRO A 83 2.67 10.61 -4.14
N LYS A 84 3.62 11.22 -3.44
CA LYS A 84 3.95 12.63 -3.64
C LYS A 84 4.25 12.92 -5.10
N PRO A 85 3.62 13.94 -5.72
CA PRO A 85 3.94 14.33 -7.09
C PRO A 85 5.40 14.75 -7.26
N LEU A 86 6.01 14.38 -8.38
CA LEU A 86 7.37 14.78 -8.77
C LEU A 86 7.42 16.22 -9.31
N ALA A 87 6.33 16.98 -9.19
CA ALA A 87 6.28 18.38 -9.61
C ALA A 87 7.22 19.26 -8.76
N GLY A 88 7.78 20.30 -9.38
CA GLY A 88 8.81 21.16 -8.81
C GLY A 88 8.41 22.05 -7.63
N PHE A 89 7.22 21.87 -7.05
CA PHE A 89 6.77 22.62 -5.88
C PHE A 89 7.24 21.96 -4.58
N ILE A 90 7.55 22.81 -3.62
CA ILE A 90 7.75 22.43 -2.23
C ILE A 90 6.53 22.93 -1.45
N PRO A 91 5.83 22.12 -0.66
CA PRO A 91 4.74 22.58 0.20
C PRO A 91 5.23 23.72 1.09
N THR A 92 4.41 24.76 1.23
CA THR A 92 4.64 25.84 2.21
C THR A 92 3.89 25.53 3.49
N PHE A 93 4.46 25.94 4.62
CA PHE A 93 3.85 25.77 5.94
C PHE A 93 3.52 27.14 6.51
N SER A 94 2.23 27.47 6.66
CA SER A 94 1.79 28.78 7.12
C SER A 94 2.12 29.06 8.59
N ASP A 95 2.40 28.02 9.37
CA ASP A 95 2.78 28.08 10.79
C ASP A 95 4.30 27.98 11.03
N ILE A 96 5.11 27.98 9.96
CA ILE A 96 6.57 28.04 10.01
C ILE A 96 7.02 29.37 9.38
N PRO A 97 7.81 30.20 10.10
CA PRO A 97 8.33 31.43 9.54
C PRO A 97 9.10 31.21 8.22
N ALA A 98 8.89 32.09 7.25
CA ALA A 98 9.47 31.95 5.90
C ALA A 98 11.03 31.96 5.90
N GLU A 99 11.64 32.56 6.92
CA GLU A 99 13.08 32.49 7.13
C GLU A 99 13.61 31.11 7.47
N ASN A 100 12.77 30.23 8.03
CA ASN A 100 13.11 28.84 8.41
C ASN A 100 13.11 27.87 7.22
N LYS A 101 13.67 28.29 6.09
CA LYS A 101 13.71 27.50 4.84
C LYS A 101 14.28 26.09 5.02
N SER A 102 15.26 25.92 5.91
CA SER A 102 15.86 24.60 6.16
C SER A 102 14.89 23.62 6.84
N GLU A 103 14.05 24.10 7.74
CA GLU A 103 13.02 23.30 8.40
C GLU A 103 11.92 22.89 7.42
N ILE A 104 11.43 23.86 6.62
CA ILE A 104 10.44 23.61 5.57
C ILE A 104 10.97 22.55 4.59
N ALA A 105 12.21 22.71 4.13
CA ALA A 105 12.83 21.75 3.20
C ALA A 105 12.99 20.35 3.82
N LYS A 106 13.36 20.24 5.09
CA LYS A 106 13.46 18.95 5.80
C LYS A 106 12.11 18.27 5.94
N LYS A 107 11.07 19.00 6.34
CA LYS A 107 9.69 18.46 6.45
C LYS A 107 9.19 18.03 5.08
N SER A 108 9.34 18.86 4.06
CA SER A 108 8.89 18.56 2.69
C SER A 108 9.59 17.34 2.08
N LYS A 109 10.87 17.11 2.39
CA LYS A 109 11.62 15.92 1.93
C LYS A 109 11.10 14.62 2.54
N LYS A 110 10.59 14.65 3.78
CA LYS A 110 10.03 13.47 4.45
C LYS A 110 8.68 13.04 3.89
N ILE A 111 7.92 13.96 3.32
CA ILE A 111 6.60 13.66 2.74
C ILE A 111 6.78 12.70 1.58
N GLN A 112 6.13 11.55 1.68
CA GLN A 112 6.08 10.50 0.65
C GLN A 112 4.67 10.35 0.07
N TYR A 113 3.65 10.61 0.88
CA TYR A 113 2.25 10.44 0.54
C TYR A 113 1.46 11.71 0.81
N VAL A 114 0.52 12.00 -0.07
CA VAL A 114 -0.30 13.23 -0.02
C VAL A 114 -1.77 12.85 -0.14
N GLY A 115 -2.62 13.43 0.69
CA GLY A 115 -4.06 13.26 0.65
C GLY A 115 -4.67 13.72 -0.68
N PHE A 116 -5.80 13.12 -1.06
CA PHE A 116 -6.37 13.25 -2.40
C PHE A 116 -6.59 14.70 -2.84
N ASP A 117 -7.18 15.56 -1.99
CA ASP A 117 -7.49 16.93 -2.39
C ASP A 117 -6.22 17.76 -2.61
N LEU A 118 -5.23 17.60 -1.74
CA LEU A 118 -3.92 18.25 -1.92
C LEU A 118 -3.18 17.69 -3.14
N PHE A 119 -3.26 16.37 -3.38
CA PHE A 119 -2.68 15.76 -4.57
C PHE A 119 -3.29 16.36 -5.84
N ASN A 120 -4.63 16.44 -5.91
CA ASN A 120 -5.33 17.00 -7.06
C ASN A 120 -4.96 18.47 -7.31
N ASN A 121 -4.91 19.28 -6.26
CA ASN A 121 -4.44 20.67 -6.36
C ASN A 121 -3.00 20.74 -6.87
N TRP A 122 -2.12 19.91 -6.31
CA TRP A 122 -0.69 19.92 -6.66
C TRP A 122 -0.46 19.55 -8.14
N VAL A 123 -1.10 18.49 -8.66
CA VAL A 123 -0.95 18.09 -10.08
C VAL A 123 -1.56 19.12 -11.05
N ASN A 124 -2.50 19.95 -10.57
CA ASN A 124 -3.06 21.07 -11.33
C ASN A 124 -2.25 22.38 -11.20
N GLY A 125 -1.04 22.33 -10.64
CA GLY A 125 -0.14 23.47 -10.55
C GLY A 125 -0.39 24.39 -9.35
N ILE A 126 -1.24 24.00 -8.41
CA ILE A 126 -1.52 24.75 -7.18
C ILE A 126 -0.56 24.28 -6.09
N GLN A 127 0.31 25.19 -5.66
CA GLN A 127 1.26 24.89 -4.58
C GLN A 127 0.52 24.68 -3.25
N PRO A 128 0.72 23.53 -2.56
CA PRO A 128 0.11 23.30 -1.26
C PRO A 128 0.60 24.28 -0.21
N ASN A 129 -0.34 24.95 0.46
CA ASN A 129 -0.08 25.76 1.65
C ASN A 129 -0.80 25.10 2.84
N VAL A 130 -0.05 24.55 3.77
CA VAL A 130 -0.54 23.69 4.85
C VAL A 130 -0.01 24.16 6.21
N GLN A 131 -0.42 23.48 7.27
CA GLN A 131 0.14 23.64 8.61
C GLN A 131 0.82 22.34 9.04
N GLN A 132 1.64 22.39 10.08
CA GLN A 132 2.34 21.20 10.58
C GLN A 132 1.40 20.11 11.06
N ASN A 133 0.19 20.46 11.53
CA ASN A 133 -0.84 19.50 11.93
C ASN A 133 -1.54 18.77 10.77
N HIS A 134 -1.17 19.07 9.52
CA HIS A 134 -1.52 18.21 8.37
C HIS A 134 -0.57 17.01 8.23
N LEU A 135 0.56 16.99 8.95
CA LEU A 135 1.51 15.89 8.91
C LEU A 135 1.19 14.86 9.99
N ASP A 136 1.24 13.58 9.62
CA ASP A 136 1.24 12.51 10.61
C ASP A 136 2.48 12.59 11.52
N SER A 137 2.51 11.82 12.61
CA SER A 137 3.63 11.84 13.55
C SER A 137 4.98 11.39 12.96
N SER A 138 4.96 10.67 11.84
CA SER A 138 6.18 10.29 11.10
C SER A 138 6.67 11.39 10.17
N GLY A 139 5.83 12.33 9.78
CA GLY A 139 6.07 13.35 8.76
C GLY A 139 6.07 12.82 7.32
N LYS A 140 5.62 11.59 7.09
CA LYS A 140 5.55 10.97 5.76
C LYS A 140 4.23 11.21 5.06
N PHE A 141 3.14 11.34 5.81
CA PHE A 141 1.79 11.49 5.30
C PHE A 141 1.31 12.91 5.50
N LEU A 142 0.97 13.56 4.39
CA LEU A 142 0.40 14.91 4.36
C LEU A 142 -1.10 14.79 4.11
N PHE A 143 -1.90 15.08 5.12
CA PHE A 143 -3.36 15.05 5.08
C PHE A 143 -3.94 16.26 4.36
N SER A 144 -5.08 16.11 3.70
CA SER A 144 -5.81 17.21 3.06
C SER A 144 -6.39 18.19 4.10
N GLN A 145 -6.72 17.70 5.28
CA GLN A 145 -7.23 18.50 6.38
C GLN A 145 -6.34 18.35 7.62
N PRO A 146 -6.26 19.37 8.48
CA PRO A 146 -5.56 19.26 9.75
C PRO A 146 -6.22 18.20 10.63
N HIS A 147 -5.42 17.47 11.38
CA HIS A 147 -5.89 16.41 12.27
C HIS A 147 -5.37 16.58 13.70
N GLU A 148 -5.85 15.76 14.60
CA GLU A 148 -5.37 15.73 15.99
C GLU A 148 -3.89 15.31 16.05
N LYS A 149 -3.21 15.76 17.11
CA LYS A 149 -1.80 15.42 17.34
C LYS A 149 -1.63 13.92 17.54
N ASN A 150 -0.52 13.37 17.00
CA ASN A 150 -0.08 11.98 17.14
C ASN A 150 -0.83 10.93 16.31
N VAL A 151 -1.48 11.30 15.22
CA VAL A 151 -1.97 10.32 14.24
C VAL A 151 -0.77 9.56 13.68
N LYS A 152 -0.84 8.23 13.68
CA LYS A 152 0.08 7.33 13.01
C LYS A 152 -0.68 6.50 11.99
N VAL A 153 -0.36 6.70 10.72
CA VAL A 153 -0.91 5.87 9.64
C VAL A 153 -0.25 4.51 9.65
N LEU A 154 1.08 4.49 9.80
CA LEU A 154 1.91 3.31 9.66
C LEU A 154 3.06 3.33 10.67
N THR A 155 3.39 2.17 11.23
CA THR A 155 4.57 1.95 12.07
C THR A 155 5.42 0.83 11.48
N ARG A 156 6.73 0.98 11.49
CA ARG A 156 7.71 -0.04 11.09
C ARG A 156 8.37 -0.66 12.32
N ASN A 157 8.57 -1.96 12.28
CA ASN A 157 9.31 -2.69 13.30
C ASN A 157 10.21 -3.73 12.63
N VAL A 158 11.50 -3.68 12.94
CA VAL A 158 12.48 -4.67 12.48
C VAL A 158 12.64 -5.72 13.58
N GLN A 159 12.40 -6.98 13.22
CA GLN A 159 12.53 -8.12 14.13
C GLN A 159 13.66 -9.03 13.66
N GLN A 160 14.51 -9.44 14.59
CA GLN A 160 15.47 -10.49 14.34
C GLN A 160 14.78 -11.86 14.39
N ARG A 161 15.05 -12.70 13.41
CA ARG A 161 14.61 -14.08 13.28
C ARG A 161 15.80 -14.98 13.07
N VAL A 162 15.61 -16.27 13.29
CA VAL A 162 16.64 -17.28 13.06
C VAL A 162 16.07 -18.33 12.10
N TYR A 163 16.79 -18.57 11.02
CA TYR A 163 16.51 -19.71 10.15
C TYR A 163 17.05 -20.97 10.83
N ILE A 164 16.17 -21.94 11.06
CA ILE A 164 16.53 -23.27 11.56
C ILE A 164 16.38 -24.21 10.36
N PRO A 165 17.48 -24.81 9.85
CA PRO A 165 17.39 -25.73 8.74
C PRO A 165 16.59 -26.97 9.11
N PRO A 166 15.87 -27.61 8.16
CA PRO A 166 15.17 -28.87 8.39
C PRO A 166 16.12 -29.96 8.91
N GLN A 167 15.60 -30.85 9.77
CA GLN A 167 16.37 -32.02 10.24
C GLN A 167 16.85 -32.85 9.05
N GLY A 168 18.16 -33.14 9.01
CA GLY A 168 18.79 -33.93 7.93
C GLY A 168 19.32 -33.10 6.77
N SER A 169 19.27 -31.77 6.82
CA SER A 169 19.97 -30.91 5.86
C SER A 169 21.44 -30.78 6.27
N ASP A 170 22.36 -30.73 5.28
CA ASP A 170 23.80 -30.48 5.53
C ASP A 170 24.10 -29.05 5.99
N ALA A 171 23.10 -28.20 6.13
CA ALA A 171 23.23 -26.84 6.61
C ALA A 171 23.41 -26.83 8.13
N MET A 172 24.67 -26.88 8.58
CA MET A 172 25.05 -26.89 10.01
C MET A 172 24.81 -25.53 10.72
N ASN A 173 24.47 -24.47 10.03
CA ASN A 173 24.47 -23.13 10.62
C ASN A 173 23.08 -22.50 10.63
N THR A 174 22.57 -22.29 11.84
CA THR A 174 21.46 -21.35 12.08
C THR A 174 21.94 -19.94 11.71
N GLN A 175 21.22 -19.28 10.79
CA GLN A 175 21.57 -17.91 10.37
C GLN A 175 20.53 -16.92 10.88
N PRO A 176 20.92 -15.88 11.61
CA PRO A 176 20.03 -14.80 11.96
C PRO A 176 19.71 -13.97 10.71
N TYR A 177 18.46 -13.57 10.56
CA TYR A 177 18.02 -12.62 9.55
C TYR A 177 17.08 -11.59 10.18
N PHE A 178 16.95 -10.46 9.53
CA PHE A 178 16.06 -9.38 9.98
C PHE A 178 14.85 -9.31 9.04
N ILE A 179 13.66 -9.11 9.62
CA ILE A 179 12.44 -8.88 8.87
C ILE A 179 11.81 -7.57 9.32
N GLU A 180 11.62 -6.65 8.39
CA GLU A 180 10.85 -5.44 8.64
C GLU A 180 9.37 -5.76 8.50
N ARG A 181 8.57 -5.32 9.46
CA ARG A 181 7.13 -5.49 9.50
C ARG A 181 6.44 -4.14 9.57
N LEU A 182 5.35 -4.02 8.83
CA LEU A 182 4.49 -2.86 8.79
C LEU A 182 3.25 -3.11 9.65
N PHE A 183 2.90 -2.14 10.48
CA PHE A 183 1.70 -2.16 11.29
C PHE A 183 0.88 -0.92 10.96
N PHE A 184 -0.34 -1.11 10.49
CA PHE A 184 -1.28 -0.02 10.22
C PHE A 184 -2.01 0.37 11.49
N GLY A 185 -2.33 1.67 11.62
CA GLY A 185 -3.19 2.18 12.68
C GLY A 185 -4.61 1.61 12.58
N LYS A 186 -5.41 1.73 13.64
CA LYS A 186 -6.77 1.15 13.71
C LYS A 186 -7.68 1.55 12.54
N GLU A 187 -7.53 2.77 12.03
CA GLU A 187 -8.33 3.31 10.91
C GLU A 187 -7.55 3.37 9.60
N ALA A 188 -6.35 2.77 9.59
CA ALA A 188 -5.45 2.79 8.44
C ALA A 188 -5.35 1.43 7.76
N GLY A 189 -4.89 1.45 6.51
CA GLY A 189 -4.66 0.27 5.70
C GLY A 189 -4.24 0.64 4.29
N LEU A 190 -4.47 -0.26 3.36
CA LEU A 190 -4.22 -0.03 1.94
C LEU A 190 -5.54 -0.03 1.16
N TYR A 191 -5.60 0.75 0.09
CA TYR A 191 -6.73 0.73 -0.85
C TYR A 191 -6.22 0.59 -2.27
N PHE A 192 -7.02 -0.04 -3.12
CA PHE A 192 -6.79 -0.08 -4.56
C PHE A 192 -8.10 0.12 -5.34
N LEU A 193 -7.96 0.49 -6.60
CA LEU A 193 -9.08 0.63 -7.52
C LEU A 193 -9.20 -0.65 -8.34
N LEU A 194 -10.40 -1.21 -8.40
CA LEU A 194 -10.76 -2.36 -9.22
C LEU A 194 -11.73 -1.90 -10.32
N ASP A 195 -11.40 -2.18 -11.57
CA ASP A 195 -12.23 -1.92 -12.73
C ASP A 195 -12.53 -3.26 -13.41
N CYS A 196 -13.77 -3.75 -13.26
CA CYS A 196 -14.21 -5.02 -13.80
C CYS A 196 -15.57 -4.81 -14.52
N PRO A 197 -15.60 -4.97 -15.86
CA PRO A 197 -16.82 -4.77 -16.64
C PRO A 197 -17.81 -5.93 -16.47
N ASP A 198 -17.32 -7.15 -16.25
CA ASP A 198 -18.13 -8.34 -16.10
C ASP A 198 -18.56 -8.54 -14.64
N SER A 199 -19.87 -8.65 -14.43
CA SER A 199 -20.47 -8.81 -13.10
C SER A 199 -20.20 -10.20 -12.49
N GLU A 200 -20.10 -11.23 -13.31
CA GLU A 200 -19.80 -12.59 -12.84
C GLU A 200 -18.33 -12.68 -12.38
N MET A 201 -17.41 -12.18 -13.19
CA MET A 201 -16.00 -12.08 -12.83
C MET A 201 -15.82 -11.22 -11.58
N LEU A 202 -16.53 -10.09 -11.46
CA LEU A 202 -16.49 -9.24 -10.26
C LEU A 202 -16.90 -10.02 -9.01
N SER A 203 -17.97 -10.82 -9.10
CA SER A 203 -18.41 -11.68 -7.98
C SER A 203 -17.35 -12.71 -7.60
N ARG A 204 -16.70 -13.34 -8.58
CA ARG A 204 -15.60 -14.29 -8.34
C ARG A 204 -14.39 -13.61 -7.69
N ILE A 205 -14.01 -12.41 -8.15
CA ILE A 205 -12.93 -11.62 -7.54
C ILE A 205 -13.28 -11.26 -6.09
N GLN A 206 -14.53 -10.91 -5.79
CA GLN A 206 -14.97 -10.63 -4.42
C GLN A 206 -14.79 -11.86 -3.50
N VAL A 207 -15.16 -13.06 -3.97
CA VAL A 207 -14.89 -14.30 -3.23
C VAL A 207 -13.40 -14.51 -3.01
N CYS A 208 -12.57 -14.31 -4.04
CA CYS A 208 -11.11 -14.42 -3.90
C CYS A 208 -10.55 -13.42 -2.89
N LEU A 209 -11.06 -12.19 -2.87
CA LEU A 209 -10.65 -11.18 -1.89
C LEU A 209 -11.01 -11.56 -0.45
N HIS A 210 -12.17 -12.18 -0.22
CA HIS A 210 -12.54 -12.70 1.10
C HIS A 210 -11.58 -13.81 1.53
N VAL A 211 -11.33 -14.78 0.65
CA VAL A 211 -10.37 -15.86 0.94
C VAL A 211 -8.97 -15.32 1.22
N LEU A 212 -8.50 -14.34 0.42
CA LEU A 212 -7.23 -13.66 0.69
C LEU A 212 -7.21 -12.93 2.03
N GLY A 213 -8.35 -12.39 2.47
CA GLY A 213 -8.50 -11.78 3.80
C GLY A 213 -8.26 -12.77 4.94
N ASP A 214 -8.64 -14.03 4.74
CA ASP A 214 -8.49 -15.09 5.74
C ASP A 214 -7.09 -15.72 5.72
N ILE A 215 -6.52 -15.96 4.54
CA ILE A 215 -5.20 -16.63 4.39
C ILE A 215 -4.01 -15.66 4.39
N GLY A 216 -4.26 -14.37 4.13
CA GLY A 216 -3.23 -13.33 4.04
C GLY A 216 -2.64 -13.15 2.65
N PHE A 217 -1.92 -12.03 2.48
CA PHE A 217 -1.03 -11.77 1.35
C PHE A 217 0.37 -12.26 1.73
N GLY A 218 0.86 -13.33 1.11
CA GLY A 218 2.19 -13.84 1.37
C GLY A 218 2.47 -15.14 0.67
#